data_08b7a272f0c6561cce9f31502c8d8e8e
#
_entry.id   08b7a272f0c6561cce9f31502c8d8e8e
#
_cell.length_a   1.000
_cell.length_b   1.000
_cell.length_c   1.000
_cell.angle_alpha   90.00
_cell.angle_beta   90.00
_cell.angle_gamma   90.00
#
_symmetry.space_group_name_H-M   'P 1'
#
loop_
_entity.id
_entity.type
_entity.pdbx_description
1 polymer ?
#
loop_
_entity_poly.entity_id
_entity_poly.type
_entity_poly.pdbx_seq_one_letter_code
_entity_poly.pdbx_strand_id
1 'polypeptide(L)'
;MEAKNLEKIIKDNMEFVPASNLKVNYVEGKISDSYSLNIDSKEFIGSITFWPSNNYEFHFISCATGKNVILEEKILLSEVELKEFLKNTILKKLLEM
;
A
#
# COMPACT_ATOMS: atom_id res chain seq x y z
N MET A 1 -9.25 -8.07 7.47
CA MET A 1 -7.89 -7.64 7.93
C MET A 1 -8.02 -6.44 8.84
N GLU A 2 -7.50 -6.53 10.04
CA GLU A 2 -7.48 -5.37 10.93
C GLU A 2 -6.42 -4.37 10.48
N ALA A 3 -6.72 -3.08 10.64
CA ALA A 3 -5.84 -2.00 10.21
C ALA A 3 -4.43 -2.10 10.79
N LYS A 4 -4.30 -2.47 12.06
CA LYS A 4 -3.00 -2.64 12.73
C LYS A 4 -2.15 -3.72 12.08
N ASN A 5 -2.77 -4.82 11.66
CA ASN A 5 -2.07 -5.92 11.01
C ASN A 5 -1.58 -5.50 9.62
N LEU A 6 -2.43 -4.83 8.86
CA LEU A 6 -2.05 -4.32 7.54
C LEU A 6 -0.92 -3.30 7.65
N GLU A 7 -1.01 -2.38 8.61
CA GLU A 7 0.03 -1.38 8.84
C GLU A 7 1.39 -2.03 9.15
N LYS A 8 1.38 -3.05 9.99
CA LYS A 8 2.61 -3.79 10.31
C LYS A 8 3.19 -4.49 9.09
N ILE A 9 2.36 -5.17 8.33
CA ILE A 9 2.79 -5.86 7.10
C ILE A 9 3.41 -4.87 6.12
N ILE A 10 2.78 -3.71 5.94
CA ILE A 10 3.27 -2.68 5.05
C ILE A 10 4.61 -2.13 5.53
N LYS A 11 4.72 -1.77 6.80
CA LYS A 11 5.97 -1.25 7.37
C LYS A 11 7.12 -2.24 7.24
N ASP A 12 6.86 -3.52 7.52
CA ASP A 12 7.87 -4.58 7.39
C ASP A 12 8.37 -4.74 5.95
N ASN A 13 7.49 -4.58 4.97
CA ASN A 13 7.85 -4.69 3.56
C ASN A 13 8.50 -3.42 3.03
N MET A 14 8.05 -2.25 3.48
CA MET A 14 8.57 -0.97 3.00
C MET A 14 9.97 -0.65 3.52
N GLU A 15 10.49 -1.38 4.50
CA GLU A 15 11.87 -1.26 4.95
C GLU A 15 12.88 -1.44 3.83
N PHE A 16 12.53 -2.19 2.80
CA PHE A 16 13.41 -2.49 1.68
C PHE A 16 13.34 -1.44 0.56
N VAL A 17 12.44 -0.47 0.67
CA VAL A 17 12.31 0.60 -0.32
C VAL A 17 13.18 1.77 0.11
N PRO A 18 14.11 2.25 -0.75
CA PRO A 18 14.89 3.43 -0.44
C PRO A 18 14.03 4.70 -0.53
N ALA A 19 13.26 4.94 0.50
CA ALA A 19 12.33 6.06 0.57
C ALA A 19 12.74 7.03 1.67
N SER A 20 12.76 8.33 1.35
CA SER A 20 13.10 9.40 2.29
C SER A 20 11.84 9.88 2.99
N ASN A 21 11.91 10.02 4.32
CA ASN A 21 10.80 10.51 5.15
C ASN A 21 9.51 9.69 4.97
N LEU A 22 9.66 8.37 4.96
CA LEU A 22 8.50 7.48 4.83
C LEU A 22 7.56 7.63 6.01
N LYS A 23 6.28 7.87 5.72
CA LYS A 23 5.22 7.96 6.73
C LYS A 23 4.05 7.07 6.34
N VAL A 24 3.50 6.38 7.32
CA VAL A 24 2.31 5.55 7.15
C VAL A 24 1.23 6.06 8.09
N ASN A 25 0.11 6.50 7.54
CA ASN A 25 -1.00 7.08 8.30
C ASN A 25 -2.31 6.35 8.02
N TYR A 26 -3.04 6.05 9.08
CA TYR A 26 -4.37 5.45 9.00
C TYR A 26 -5.43 6.49 8.66
N VAL A 27 -6.34 6.14 7.76
CA VAL A 27 -7.52 6.96 7.42
C VAL A 27 -8.76 6.07 7.46
N GLU A 28 -9.72 6.43 8.30
CA GLU A 28 -10.98 5.70 8.39
C GLU A 28 -11.78 5.86 7.10
N GLY A 29 -12.35 4.76 6.59
CA GLY A 29 -13.17 4.80 5.39
C GLY A 29 -14.59 5.27 5.67
N LYS A 30 -15.27 5.76 4.63
CA LYS A 30 -16.67 6.18 4.71
C LYS A 30 -17.64 5.00 4.78
N ILE A 31 -17.22 3.86 4.23
CA ILE A 31 -17.99 2.61 4.25
C ILE A 31 -17.56 1.84 5.50
N SER A 32 -18.53 1.26 6.22
CA SER A 32 -18.26 0.44 7.39
C SER A 32 -17.25 -0.66 7.09
N ASP A 33 -16.29 -0.87 7.99
CA ASP A 33 -15.23 -1.86 7.88
C ASP A 33 -14.23 -1.62 6.74
N SER A 34 -14.21 -0.42 6.17
CA SER A 34 -13.20 -0.01 5.21
C SER A 34 -12.23 0.98 5.84
N TYR A 35 -11.00 1.02 5.31
CA TYR A 35 -9.98 1.99 5.73
C TYR A 35 -8.90 2.10 4.69
N SER A 36 -8.10 3.17 4.78
CA SER A 36 -6.92 3.35 3.94
C SER A 36 -5.70 3.56 4.80
N LEU A 37 -4.56 3.13 4.29
CA LEU A 37 -3.26 3.51 4.82
C LEU A 37 -2.58 4.38 3.78
N ASN A 38 -2.28 5.63 4.15
CA ASN A 38 -1.52 6.53 3.30
C ASN A 38 -0.04 6.29 3.55
N ILE A 39 0.72 6.10 2.48
CA ILE A 39 2.13 5.75 2.52
C ILE A 39 2.88 6.79 1.72
N ASP A 40 3.43 7.78 2.41
CA ASP A 40 4.03 8.94 1.77
C ASP A 40 5.53 9.00 2.02
N SER A 41 6.26 9.46 1.00
CA SER A 41 7.70 9.71 1.07
C SER A 41 8.04 10.88 0.16
N LYS A 42 9.31 11.23 0.06
CA LYS A 42 9.75 12.25 -0.91
C LYS A 42 9.68 11.73 -2.34
N GLU A 43 9.80 10.42 -2.52
CA GLU A 43 9.87 9.78 -3.84
C GLU A 43 8.48 9.45 -4.39
N PHE A 44 7.51 9.13 -3.52
CA PHE A 44 6.18 8.74 -3.95
C PHE A 44 5.11 9.08 -2.91
N ILE A 45 3.88 9.17 -3.38
CA ILE A 45 2.69 9.28 -2.54
C ILE A 45 1.83 8.07 -2.87
N GLY A 46 1.45 7.32 -1.85
CA GLY A 46 0.69 6.09 -2.06
C GLY A 46 -0.42 5.87 -1.06
N SER A 47 -1.30 4.95 -1.42
CA SER A 47 -2.34 4.48 -0.52
C SER A 47 -2.65 3.02 -0.78
N ILE A 48 -3.00 2.31 0.28
CA ILE A 48 -3.57 0.99 0.21
C ILE A 48 -4.90 1.05 0.93
N THR A 49 -5.98 0.81 0.19
CA THR A 49 -7.34 0.84 0.71
C THR A 49 -7.88 -0.57 0.85
N PHE A 50 -8.41 -0.87 2.03
CA PHE A 50 -9.08 -2.14 2.30
C PHE A 50 -10.59 -1.94 2.27
N TRP A 51 -11.26 -2.75 1.47
CA TRP A 51 -12.71 -2.80 1.39
C TRP A 51 -13.20 -4.14 1.94
N PRO A 52 -14.46 -4.23 2.39
CA PRO A 52 -15.03 -5.52 2.79
C PRO A 52 -14.85 -6.59 1.72
N SER A 53 -14.86 -7.86 2.12
CA SER A 53 -14.66 -9.02 1.25
C SER A 53 -13.24 -9.15 0.68
N ASN A 54 -12.25 -8.73 1.47
CA ASN A 54 -10.82 -8.88 1.12
C ASN A 54 -10.43 -8.20 -0.19
N ASN A 55 -11.09 -7.11 -0.52
CA ASN A 55 -10.79 -6.32 -1.70
C ASN A 55 -9.81 -5.22 -1.32
N TYR A 56 -8.68 -5.14 -2.05
CA TYR A 56 -7.63 -4.16 -1.81
C TYR A 56 -7.43 -3.29 -3.04
N GLU A 57 -7.19 -2.02 -2.81
CA GLU A 57 -6.84 -1.07 -3.86
C GLU A 57 -5.46 -0.47 -3.54
N PHE A 58 -4.56 -0.52 -4.51
CA PHE A 58 -3.18 -0.02 -4.40
C PHE A 58 -2.98 1.11 -5.38
N HIS A 59 -2.61 2.28 -4.87
CA HIS A 59 -2.40 3.45 -5.71
C HIS A 59 -1.14 4.19 -5.26
N PHE A 60 -0.14 4.27 -6.13
CA PHE A 60 1.10 4.98 -5.87
C PHE A 60 1.43 5.89 -7.04
N ILE A 61 1.82 7.11 -6.73
CA ILE A 61 2.16 8.16 -7.70
C ILE A 61 3.60 8.58 -7.47
N SER A 62 4.39 8.70 -8.55
CA SER A 62 5.74 9.21 -8.48
C SER A 62 5.72 10.73 -8.22
N CYS A 63 6.44 11.19 -7.21
CA CYS A 63 6.57 12.63 -6.93
C CYS A 63 7.37 13.34 -8.02
N ALA A 64 8.30 12.66 -8.67
CA ALA A 64 9.13 13.25 -9.72
C ALA A 64 8.36 13.51 -11.02
N THR A 65 7.44 12.62 -11.38
CA THR A 65 6.73 12.69 -12.67
C THR A 65 5.24 13.03 -12.56
N GLY A 66 4.64 12.84 -11.38
CA GLY A 66 3.20 12.97 -11.18
C GLY A 66 2.39 11.85 -11.81
N LYS A 67 3.04 10.81 -12.31
CA LYS A 67 2.37 9.69 -12.98
C LYS A 67 2.13 8.52 -12.04
N ASN A 68 1.08 7.75 -12.32
CA ASN A 68 0.80 6.53 -11.59
C ASN A 68 1.91 5.51 -11.80
N VAL A 69 2.49 5.04 -10.71
CA VAL A 69 3.43 3.92 -10.70
C VAL A 69 2.66 2.62 -10.55
N ILE A 70 1.67 2.64 -9.69
CA ILE A 70 0.80 1.50 -9.39
C ILE A 70 -0.62 1.99 -9.29
N LEU A 71 -1.54 1.31 -9.96
CA LEU A 71 -2.97 1.52 -9.82
C LEU A 71 -3.63 0.15 -10.05
N GLU A 72 -3.88 -0.58 -8.97
CA GLU A 72 -4.37 -1.95 -9.03
C GLU A 72 -5.42 -2.25 -7.98
N GLU A 73 -6.39 -3.09 -8.33
CA GLU A 73 -7.34 -3.68 -7.40
C GLU A 73 -7.13 -5.19 -7.37
N LYS A 74 -7.17 -5.77 -6.18
CA LYS A 74 -6.99 -7.22 -5.99
C LYS A 74 -7.87 -7.73 -4.87
N ILE A 75 -8.39 -8.93 -5.07
CA ILE A 75 -8.99 -9.70 -4.00
C ILE A 75 -7.92 -10.64 -3.47
N LEU A 76 -7.53 -10.46 -2.22
CA LEU A 76 -6.48 -11.24 -1.58
C LEU A 76 -7.08 -11.92 -0.35
N LEU A 77 -7.22 -13.24 -0.42
CA LEU A 77 -7.99 -14.02 0.55
C LEU A 77 -7.23 -14.35 1.84
N SER A 78 -5.91 -14.21 1.82
CA SER A 78 -5.09 -14.53 2.98
C SER A 78 -3.96 -13.52 3.17
N GLU A 79 -3.39 -13.52 4.36
CA GLU A 79 -2.22 -12.71 4.68
C GLU A 79 -1.01 -13.10 3.83
N VAL A 80 -0.89 -14.40 3.51
CA VAL A 80 0.20 -14.90 2.66
C VAL A 80 0.08 -14.31 1.25
N GLU A 81 -1.12 -14.32 0.67
CA GLU A 81 -1.36 -13.74 -0.65
C GLU A 81 -1.05 -12.23 -0.66
N LEU A 82 -1.44 -11.52 0.39
CA LEU A 82 -1.15 -10.10 0.52
C LEU A 82 0.36 -9.84 0.56
N LYS A 83 1.10 -10.59 1.37
CA LYS A 83 2.55 -10.46 1.47
C LYS A 83 3.25 -10.75 0.16
N GLU A 84 2.81 -11.79 -0.56
CA GLU A 84 3.36 -12.12 -1.87
C GLU A 84 3.10 -11.03 -2.89
N PHE A 85 1.89 -10.48 -2.91
CA PHE A 85 1.55 -9.38 -3.82
C PHE A 85 2.37 -8.13 -3.51
N LEU A 86 2.54 -7.79 -2.24
CA LEU A 86 3.36 -6.65 -1.83
C LEU A 86 4.80 -6.82 -2.30
N LYS A 87 5.40 -7.98 -2.08
CA LYS A 87 6.79 -8.25 -2.48
C LYS A 87 6.96 -8.30 -3.99
N ASN A 88 6.11 -9.07 -4.67
CA ASN A 88 6.32 -9.40 -6.09
C ASN A 88 5.81 -8.33 -7.03
N THR A 89 4.90 -7.49 -6.61
CA THR A 89 4.30 -6.46 -7.44
C THR A 89 4.57 -5.05 -6.93
N ILE A 90 4.14 -4.75 -5.72
CA ILE A 90 4.21 -3.38 -5.19
C ILE A 90 5.66 -2.96 -4.95
N LEU A 91 6.38 -3.72 -4.15
CA LEU A 91 7.77 -3.42 -3.81
C LEU A 91 8.64 -3.39 -5.07
N LYS A 92 8.45 -4.34 -5.97
CA LYS A 92 9.21 -4.42 -7.22
C LYS A 92 9.02 -3.16 -8.07
N LYS A 93 7.79 -2.70 -8.24
CA LYS A 93 7.50 -1.49 -9.01
C LYS A 93 8.06 -0.22 -8.37
N LEU A 94 8.01 -0.13 -7.04
CA LEU A 94 8.58 1.00 -6.32
C LEU A 94 10.09 1.04 -6.43
N LEU A 95 10.76 -0.12 -6.43
CA LEU A 95 12.21 -0.21 -6.60
C LEU A 95 12.66 0.13 -8.03
N GLU A 96 11.80 -0.04 -9.00
CA GLU A 96 12.06 0.24 -10.41
C GLU A 96 11.79 1.69 -10.81
N MET A 97 11.28 2.50 -9.91
CA MET A 97 10.99 3.92 -10.19
C MET A 97 12.22 4.72 -10.60
#